data_19cc053ac82b18c029fc614066c5d0aa
#
_entry.id   19cc053ac82b18c029fc614066c5d0aa
#
_cell.length_a   1.000
_cell.length_b   1.000
_cell.length_c   1.000
_cell.angle_alpha   90.00
_cell.angle_beta   90.00
_cell.angle_gamma   90.00
#
_symmetry.space_group_name_H-M   'P 1'
#
loop_
_entity.id
_entity.type
_entity.pdbx_description
1 polymer ?
#
loop_
_entity_poly.entity_id
_entity_poly.type
_entity_poly.pdbx_seq_one_letter_code
_entity_poly.pdbx_strand_id
1 'polypeptide(L)'
;MTKQKLAILLALLFCVGCALAQEGQRHFELKANSKKFWKLIPRGARLEKIAGGMGFTEGPVWDPSGFIYVSDEVYNKILRVYPDGHKEDVVSLGDPDGNTYDGEHRLIDCASVLRAVIRIKRDGTFTVLADHYEGKRFNSPNDVVTGPDGAIYFTDPISDLPKDQKQELDFKGVFRLDTNGEVRLLTKELSEPNGLAFSPDGKNLYVDDSSQRNIRVYDFRADGTLGNGRIFGEEPGANGDGVPDGMRVDRAGNLFVTGPGGIWIWDPEGHHLGTVLLPEQPANLAWGDTDWKTLYITATTALYKLKTNTTGFVPYLAK
;
A
#
# COMPACT_ATOMS: atom_id res chain seq x y z
N MET A 1 -13.93 -56.47 -17.71
CA MET A 1 -14.29 -55.08 -18.00
C MET A 1 -14.29 -54.92 -19.49
N THR A 2 -15.44 -54.62 -20.09
CA THR A 2 -15.60 -54.52 -21.55
C THR A 2 -15.06 -53.18 -22.06
N LYS A 3 -14.51 -53.16 -23.29
CA LYS A 3 -13.92 -51.97 -23.94
C LYS A 3 -14.85 -50.75 -23.93
N GLN A 4 -16.15 -50.91 -23.81
CA GLN A 4 -17.15 -49.86 -23.68
C GLN A 4 -17.11 -49.07 -22.33
N LYS A 5 -16.73 -49.74 -21.23
CA LYS A 5 -16.61 -49.06 -19.91
C LYS A 5 -15.34 -48.23 -19.80
N LEU A 6 -14.31 -48.54 -20.58
CA LEU A 6 -13.06 -47.77 -20.61
C LEU A 6 -13.21 -46.49 -21.43
N ALA A 7 -14.05 -46.50 -22.49
CA ALA A 7 -14.31 -45.31 -23.32
C ALA A 7 -15.16 -44.28 -22.59
N ILE A 8 -16.09 -44.68 -21.72
CA ILE A 8 -16.93 -43.77 -20.92
C ILE A 8 -16.11 -43.13 -19.78
N LEU A 9 -15.14 -43.86 -19.23
CA LEU A 9 -14.26 -43.32 -18.19
C LEU A 9 -13.26 -42.31 -18.73
N LEU A 10 -12.76 -42.47 -19.96
CA LEU A 10 -11.90 -41.51 -20.64
C LEU A 10 -12.66 -40.26 -21.11
N ALA A 11 -13.93 -40.36 -21.50
CA ALA A 11 -14.77 -39.24 -21.88
C ALA A 11 -15.14 -38.35 -20.67
N LEU A 12 -15.34 -38.98 -19.49
CA LEU A 12 -15.60 -38.21 -18.24
C LEU A 12 -14.37 -37.52 -17.70
N LEU A 13 -13.16 -38.05 -17.93
CA LEU A 13 -11.90 -37.40 -17.57
C LEU A 13 -11.56 -36.19 -18.50
N PHE A 14 -12.05 -36.21 -19.75
CA PHE A 14 -11.83 -35.10 -20.70
C PHE A 14 -12.83 -33.95 -20.48
N CYS A 15 -14.02 -34.18 -19.90
CA CYS A 15 -15.01 -33.16 -19.58
C CYS A 15 -14.73 -32.42 -18.24
N VAL A 16 -13.98 -33.07 -17.33
CA VAL A 16 -13.60 -32.42 -16.05
C VAL A 16 -12.38 -31.51 -16.22
N GLY A 17 -11.58 -31.69 -17.30
CA GLY A 17 -10.42 -30.83 -17.60
C GLY A 17 -10.72 -29.53 -18.30
N CYS A 18 -11.97 -29.31 -18.79
CA CYS A 18 -12.36 -28.08 -19.51
C CYS A 18 -13.19 -27.09 -18.69
N ALA A 19 -13.41 -27.37 -17.40
CA ALA A 19 -14.12 -26.47 -16.50
C ALA A 19 -13.23 -25.86 -15.39
N LEU A 20 -11.89 -25.89 -15.59
CA LEU A 20 -11.03 -24.93 -14.90
C LEU A 20 -11.28 -23.61 -15.60
N ALA A 21 -12.06 -22.74 -14.95
CA ALA A 21 -12.26 -21.36 -15.37
C ALA A 21 -10.93 -20.82 -15.85
N GLN A 22 -10.88 -20.24 -17.04
CA GLN A 22 -9.88 -19.24 -17.37
C GLN A 22 -10.06 -18.12 -16.34
N GLU A 23 -9.34 -18.19 -15.22
CA GLU A 23 -9.02 -16.96 -14.48
C GLU A 23 -8.36 -16.06 -15.50
N GLY A 24 -9.06 -14.97 -15.85
CA GLY A 24 -8.60 -14.04 -16.87
C GLY A 24 -7.21 -13.57 -16.48
N GLN A 25 -6.20 -13.90 -17.28
CA GLN A 25 -4.82 -13.53 -17.01
C GLN A 25 -4.77 -12.02 -16.79
N ARG A 26 -4.34 -11.58 -15.60
CA ARG A 26 -4.18 -10.16 -15.30
C ARG A 26 -3.28 -9.51 -16.35
N HIS A 27 -3.61 -8.31 -16.79
CA HIS A 27 -2.86 -7.59 -17.81
C HIS A 27 -2.93 -6.08 -17.54
N PHE A 28 -2.02 -5.35 -18.17
CA PHE A 28 -2.05 -3.89 -18.12
C PHE A 28 -3.15 -3.36 -19.05
N GLU A 29 -4.06 -2.56 -18.47
CA GLU A 29 -5.12 -1.88 -19.22
C GLU A 29 -5.48 -0.56 -18.52
N LEU A 30 -5.84 0.47 -19.29
CA LEU A 30 -6.33 1.75 -18.77
C LEU A 30 -7.85 1.82 -18.94
N LYS A 31 -8.59 1.72 -17.85
CA LYS A 31 -10.07 1.79 -17.81
C LYS A 31 -10.53 3.13 -17.28
N ALA A 32 -10.89 4.04 -18.18
CA ALA A 32 -11.33 5.38 -17.81
C ALA A 32 -12.86 5.42 -17.62
N ASN A 33 -13.31 5.86 -16.46
CA ASN A 33 -14.73 6.16 -16.18
C ASN A 33 -15.06 7.63 -16.46
N SER A 34 -14.04 8.50 -16.52
CA SER A 34 -14.20 9.94 -16.72
C SER A 34 -13.13 10.50 -17.66
N LYS A 35 -13.47 11.59 -18.37
CA LYS A 35 -12.47 12.35 -19.14
C LYS A 35 -11.36 12.94 -18.27
N LYS A 36 -11.62 13.16 -16.96
CA LYS A 36 -10.62 13.61 -15.98
C LYS A 36 -9.47 12.60 -15.83
N PHE A 37 -9.73 11.28 -15.96
CA PHE A 37 -8.71 10.22 -15.91
C PHE A 37 -7.57 10.49 -16.89
N TRP A 38 -7.89 10.88 -18.13
CA TRP A 38 -6.90 11.14 -19.17
C TRP A 38 -6.09 12.43 -18.97
N LYS A 39 -6.49 13.28 -18.03
CA LYS A 39 -5.67 14.41 -17.59
C LYS A 39 -4.57 13.94 -16.63
N LEU A 40 -4.79 12.87 -15.89
CA LEU A 40 -3.87 12.30 -14.92
C LEU A 40 -2.96 11.23 -15.55
N ILE A 41 -3.55 10.36 -16.38
CA ILE A 41 -2.85 9.24 -17.03
C ILE A 41 -2.78 9.50 -18.53
N PRO A 42 -1.59 9.54 -19.14
CA PRO A 42 -1.45 9.67 -20.60
C PRO A 42 -2.13 8.50 -21.32
N ARG A 43 -2.84 8.76 -22.42
CA ARG A 43 -3.49 7.70 -23.23
C ARG A 43 -2.50 6.65 -23.76
N GLY A 44 -1.25 7.04 -23.98
CA GLY A 44 -0.17 6.16 -24.41
C GLY A 44 0.74 5.69 -23.28
N ALA A 45 0.30 5.81 -22.01
CA ALA A 45 1.09 5.36 -20.87
C ALA A 45 1.44 3.88 -21.00
N ARG A 46 2.63 3.52 -20.56
CA ARG A 46 3.13 2.15 -20.54
C ARG A 46 3.53 1.79 -19.12
N LEU A 47 3.15 0.61 -18.70
CA LEU A 47 3.64 0.02 -17.45
C LEU A 47 5.00 -0.62 -17.74
N GLU A 48 6.00 -0.26 -16.97
CA GLU A 48 7.35 -0.81 -17.08
C GLU A 48 7.69 -1.59 -15.80
N LYS A 49 8.07 -2.86 -15.96
CA LYS A 49 8.58 -3.67 -14.85
C LYS A 49 10.05 -3.32 -14.63
N ILE A 50 10.38 -2.80 -13.45
CA ILE A 50 11.73 -2.39 -13.06
C ILE A 50 12.51 -3.59 -12.54
N ALA A 51 11.93 -4.32 -11.59
CA ALA A 51 12.55 -5.46 -10.95
C ALA A 51 11.50 -6.52 -10.63
N GLY A 52 11.93 -7.76 -10.51
CA GLY A 52 11.10 -8.89 -10.10
C GLY A 52 11.89 -9.91 -9.30
N GLY A 53 11.25 -11.05 -8.99
CA GLY A 53 11.87 -12.12 -8.21
C GLY A 53 11.99 -11.76 -6.73
N MET A 54 11.08 -10.94 -6.22
CA MET A 54 10.82 -10.69 -4.81
C MET A 54 9.70 -11.61 -4.34
N GLY A 55 9.46 -11.66 -3.04
CA GLY A 55 8.42 -12.54 -2.47
C GLY A 55 7.05 -11.87 -2.49
N PHE A 56 6.81 -10.91 -1.60
CA PHE A 56 5.69 -9.99 -1.63
C PHE A 56 6.22 -8.59 -1.36
N THR A 57 5.90 -7.65 -2.25
CA THR A 57 6.52 -6.33 -2.25
C THR A 57 5.58 -5.28 -1.70
N GLU A 58 6.08 -4.50 -0.74
CA GLU A 58 5.37 -3.44 -0.03
C GLU A 58 6.21 -2.17 0.12
N GLY A 59 5.63 -1.16 0.75
CA GLY A 59 6.25 0.04 1.26
C GLY A 59 7.19 0.78 0.32
N PRO A 60 6.84 1.06 -0.93
CA PRO A 60 7.75 1.76 -1.82
C PRO A 60 7.95 3.20 -1.35
N VAL A 61 9.19 3.67 -1.31
CA VAL A 61 9.52 5.08 -1.09
C VAL A 61 10.71 5.51 -1.93
N TRP A 62 10.54 6.57 -2.71
CA TRP A 62 11.58 7.11 -3.57
C TRP A 62 12.63 7.89 -2.76
N ASP A 63 13.91 7.56 -2.98
CA ASP A 63 15.03 8.34 -2.48
C ASP A 63 15.56 9.27 -3.59
N PRO A 64 15.75 10.59 -3.32
CA PRO A 64 16.30 11.52 -4.28
C PRO A 64 17.71 11.17 -4.78
N SER A 65 18.40 10.22 -4.14
CA SER A 65 19.67 9.65 -4.64
C SER A 65 19.47 8.73 -5.85
N GLY A 66 18.22 8.48 -6.29
CA GLY A 66 17.90 7.81 -7.54
C GLY A 66 17.59 6.32 -7.42
N PHE A 67 17.02 5.89 -6.31
CA PHE A 67 16.55 4.51 -6.08
C PHE A 67 15.22 4.50 -5.30
N ILE A 68 14.60 3.34 -5.18
CA ILE A 68 13.39 3.11 -4.41
C ILE A 68 13.71 2.12 -3.28
N TYR A 69 13.33 2.43 -2.04
CA TYR A 69 13.20 1.41 -1.01
C TYR A 69 11.94 0.59 -1.28
N VAL A 70 12.03 -0.71 -1.06
CA VAL A 70 10.93 -1.66 -1.19
C VAL A 70 11.07 -2.68 -0.06
N SER A 71 9.99 -2.90 0.66
CA SER A 71 9.86 -4.00 1.60
C SER A 71 9.59 -5.29 0.85
N ASP A 72 10.24 -6.37 1.25
CA ASP A 72 9.99 -7.73 0.78
C ASP A 72 9.62 -8.57 2.00
N GLU A 73 8.33 -8.67 2.26
CA GLU A 73 7.78 -9.31 3.44
C GLU A 73 8.17 -10.79 3.52
N VAL A 74 8.02 -11.51 2.41
CA VAL A 74 8.29 -12.97 2.36
C VAL A 74 9.77 -13.27 2.63
N TYR A 75 10.67 -12.42 2.13
CA TYR A 75 12.11 -12.59 2.38
C TYR A 75 12.63 -11.77 3.56
N ASN A 76 11.73 -11.11 4.32
CA ASN A 76 12.04 -10.40 5.56
C ASN A 76 13.15 -9.37 5.40
N LYS A 77 13.05 -8.48 4.42
CA LYS A 77 14.09 -7.49 4.16
C LYS A 77 13.59 -6.24 3.46
N ILE A 78 14.29 -5.14 3.68
CA ILE A 78 14.15 -3.94 2.86
C ILE A 78 15.26 -3.89 1.83
N LEU A 79 14.88 -3.59 0.60
CA LEU A 79 15.76 -3.47 -0.57
C LEU A 79 15.90 -2.02 -1.00
N ARG A 80 17.05 -1.66 -1.58
CA ARG A 80 17.15 -0.57 -2.56
C ARG A 80 17.02 -1.16 -3.95
N VAL A 81 16.08 -0.64 -4.71
CA VAL A 81 15.86 -1.05 -6.10
C VAL A 81 16.20 0.13 -7.00
N TYR A 82 17.13 -0.05 -7.89
CA TYR A 82 17.60 0.97 -8.83
C TYR A 82 16.81 0.92 -10.15
N PRO A 83 16.76 2.03 -10.92
CA PRO A 83 16.01 2.09 -12.18
C PRO A 83 16.44 1.08 -13.25
N ASP A 84 17.66 0.55 -13.16
CA ASP A 84 18.18 -0.51 -14.03
C ASP A 84 17.79 -1.93 -13.59
N GLY A 85 17.06 -2.05 -12.48
CA GLY A 85 16.62 -3.32 -11.90
C GLY A 85 17.59 -3.96 -10.92
N HIS A 86 18.75 -3.34 -10.68
CA HIS A 86 19.67 -3.78 -9.63
C HIS A 86 19.02 -3.67 -8.25
N LYS A 87 19.30 -4.61 -7.36
CA LYS A 87 18.79 -4.67 -5.99
C LYS A 87 19.92 -4.83 -4.99
N GLU A 88 19.84 -4.09 -3.88
CA GLU A 88 20.74 -4.19 -2.73
C GLU A 88 19.94 -4.42 -1.46
N ASP A 89 20.36 -5.38 -0.63
CA ASP A 89 19.80 -5.57 0.70
C ASP A 89 20.22 -4.43 1.62
N VAL A 90 19.28 -3.82 2.33
CA VAL A 90 19.53 -2.76 3.32
C VAL A 90 19.58 -3.32 4.72
N VAL A 91 18.53 -4.04 5.08
CA VAL A 91 18.34 -4.63 6.40
C VAL A 91 17.48 -5.88 6.29
N SER A 92 17.76 -6.87 7.14
CA SER A 92 16.86 -8.02 7.36
C SER A 92 16.18 -7.84 8.69
N LEU A 93 14.85 -7.82 8.65
CA LEU A 93 13.97 -7.73 9.84
C LEU A 93 12.67 -8.46 9.55
N GLY A 94 11.97 -8.86 10.60
CA GLY A 94 10.75 -9.63 10.45
C GLY A 94 9.63 -8.79 9.86
N ASP A 95 9.24 -9.12 8.63
CA ASP A 95 8.09 -8.59 7.93
C ASP A 95 8.06 -7.05 7.88
N PRO A 96 9.01 -6.41 7.15
CA PRO A 96 8.94 -4.98 6.88
C PRO A 96 7.77 -4.72 5.94
N ASP A 97 7.03 -3.65 6.17
CA ASP A 97 5.79 -3.36 5.46
C ASP A 97 5.83 -1.93 4.88
N GLY A 98 4.94 -1.03 5.29
CA GLY A 98 4.89 0.34 4.82
C GLY A 98 6.11 1.16 5.19
N ASN A 99 6.61 1.96 4.26
CA ASN A 99 7.73 2.86 4.47
C ASN A 99 7.38 4.33 4.18
N THR A 100 8.02 5.23 4.92
CA THR A 100 8.03 6.66 4.63
C THR A 100 9.35 7.30 5.05
N TYR A 101 9.55 8.58 4.72
CA TYR A 101 10.57 9.40 5.34
C TYR A 101 9.95 10.32 6.40
N ASP A 102 10.68 10.58 7.48
CA ASP A 102 10.36 11.66 8.38
C ASP A 102 10.86 13.04 7.86
N GLY A 103 10.54 14.10 8.59
CA GLY A 103 10.93 15.48 8.21
C GLY A 103 12.44 15.74 8.18
N GLU A 104 13.27 14.83 8.71
CA GLU A 104 14.73 14.85 8.63
C GLU A 104 15.28 13.89 7.55
N HIS A 105 14.40 13.36 6.72
CA HIS A 105 14.74 12.42 5.64
C HIS A 105 15.39 11.12 6.14
N ARG A 106 14.85 10.58 7.26
CA ARG A 106 15.24 9.29 7.83
C ARG A 106 14.16 8.27 7.52
N LEU A 107 14.56 7.09 7.08
CA LEU A 107 13.63 6.02 6.71
C LEU A 107 12.87 5.51 7.94
N ILE A 108 11.55 5.50 7.86
CA ILE A 108 10.63 4.93 8.84
C ILE A 108 9.96 3.72 8.21
N ASP A 109 9.79 2.67 8.98
CA ASP A 109 9.16 1.42 8.55
C ASP A 109 8.21 0.90 9.62
N CYS A 110 7.11 0.32 9.19
CA CYS A 110 6.25 -0.52 10.00
C CYS A 110 6.77 -1.97 9.91
N ALA A 111 7.36 -2.47 10.98
CA ALA A 111 7.86 -3.84 11.05
C ALA A 111 6.83 -4.74 11.73
N SER A 112 5.96 -5.36 10.93
CA SER A 112 4.76 -6.06 11.39
C SER A 112 5.06 -7.19 12.38
N VAL A 113 6.01 -8.06 12.11
CA VAL A 113 6.40 -9.16 13.03
C VAL A 113 7.13 -8.64 14.27
N LEU A 114 7.89 -7.55 14.17
CA LEU A 114 8.45 -6.86 15.34
C LEU A 114 7.37 -6.16 16.15
N ARG A 115 6.20 -5.91 15.56
CA ARG A 115 5.09 -5.19 16.17
C ARG A 115 5.50 -3.77 16.57
N ALA A 116 6.21 -3.08 15.66
CA ALA A 116 6.85 -1.81 15.97
C ALA A 116 6.93 -0.88 14.76
N VAL A 117 6.88 0.42 15.04
CA VAL A 117 7.34 1.44 14.11
C VAL A 117 8.81 1.71 14.40
N ILE A 118 9.66 1.62 13.39
CA ILE A 118 11.10 1.73 13.52
C ILE A 118 11.67 2.83 12.63
N ARG A 119 12.87 3.31 12.97
CA ARG A 119 13.66 4.21 12.16
C ARG A 119 14.93 3.50 11.72
N ILE A 120 15.17 3.44 10.43
CA ILE A 120 16.29 2.72 9.83
C ILE A 120 17.34 3.71 9.35
N LYS A 121 18.59 3.43 9.66
CA LYS A 121 19.76 4.17 9.17
C LYS A 121 20.23 3.60 7.83
N ARG A 122 21.04 4.37 7.10
CA ARG A 122 21.61 3.95 5.80
C ARG A 122 22.51 2.71 5.89
N ASP A 123 23.04 2.40 7.06
CA ASP A 123 23.86 1.21 7.34
C ASP A 123 23.04 -0.03 7.72
N GLY A 124 21.70 0.08 7.70
CA GLY A 124 20.78 -1.00 8.05
C GLY A 124 20.53 -1.16 9.55
N THR A 125 21.21 -0.41 10.43
CA THR A 125 20.84 -0.41 11.85
C THR A 125 19.56 0.36 12.07
N PHE A 126 18.76 -0.04 13.07
CA PHE A 126 17.48 0.62 13.34
C PHE A 126 17.26 0.91 14.83
N THR A 127 16.31 1.76 15.09
CA THR A 127 15.84 2.13 16.42
C THR A 127 14.32 1.98 16.47
N VAL A 128 13.80 1.31 17.48
CA VAL A 128 12.36 1.25 17.75
C VAL A 128 11.90 2.63 18.22
N LEU A 129 10.90 3.18 17.53
CA LEU A 129 10.26 4.45 17.87
C LEU A 129 9.03 4.25 18.75
N ALA A 130 8.24 3.22 18.45
CA ALA A 130 7.06 2.83 19.20
C ALA A 130 6.75 1.34 18.99
N ASP A 131 6.37 0.63 20.04
CA ASP A 131 5.98 -0.79 20.00
C ASP A 131 4.82 -1.11 20.97
N HIS A 132 4.35 -0.10 21.73
CA HIS A 132 3.27 -0.23 22.70
C HIS A 132 2.33 0.97 22.67
N TYR A 133 1.08 0.70 23.01
CA TYR A 133 0.08 1.70 23.37
C TYR A 133 -0.57 1.32 24.70
N GLU A 134 -0.58 2.23 25.69
CA GLU A 134 -1.10 1.99 27.05
C GLU A 134 -0.58 0.70 27.71
N GLY A 135 0.71 0.40 27.49
CA GLY A 135 1.38 -0.77 28.06
C GLY A 135 1.10 -2.11 27.37
N LYS A 136 0.34 -2.11 26.27
CA LYS A 136 0.06 -3.28 25.43
C LYS A 136 0.80 -3.15 24.11
N ARG A 137 1.33 -4.26 23.58
CA ARG A 137 2.00 -4.28 22.29
C ARG A 137 1.01 -3.99 21.16
N PHE A 138 1.46 -3.30 20.12
CA PHE A 138 0.72 -3.19 18.86
C PHE A 138 0.36 -4.58 18.30
N ASN A 139 -0.60 -4.62 17.39
CA ASN A 139 -0.95 -5.86 16.68
C ASN A 139 0.11 -6.21 15.63
N SER A 140 0.04 -5.58 14.48
CA SER A 140 0.99 -5.69 13.36
C SER A 140 0.99 -4.36 12.59
N PRO A 141 1.75 -3.34 13.04
CA PRO A 141 1.83 -2.07 12.31
C PRO A 141 2.11 -2.31 10.83
N ASN A 142 1.29 -1.69 9.96
CA ASN A 142 1.26 -2.02 8.53
C ASN A 142 1.70 -0.82 7.66
N ASP A 143 0.87 0.19 7.38
CA ASP A 143 1.30 1.32 6.55
C ASP A 143 1.58 2.58 7.38
N VAL A 144 2.40 3.49 6.83
CA VAL A 144 2.92 4.65 7.56
C VAL A 144 3.05 5.87 6.65
N VAL A 145 2.72 7.04 7.19
CA VAL A 145 2.92 8.33 6.53
C VAL A 145 3.36 9.41 7.52
N THR A 146 4.18 10.34 7.06
CA THR A 146 4.48 11.56 7.81
C THR A 146 3.39 12.60 7.57
N GLY A 147 2.84 13.13 8.65
CA GLY A 147 1.80 14.14 8.59
C GLY A 147 2.31 15.56 8.33
N PRO A 148 1.40 16.51 8.07
CA PRO A 148 1.73 17.90 7.81
C PRO A 148 2.36 18.60 9.02
N ASP A 149 2.22 18.04 10.20
CA ASP A 149 2.76 18.53 11.47
C ASP A 149 4.08 17.84 11.87
N GLY A 150 4.62 16.98 11.01
CA GLY A 150 5.87 16.24 11.22
C GLY A 150 5.75 15.03 12.14
N ALA A 151 4.56 14.72 12.66
CA ALA A 151 4.31 13.47 13.38
C ALA A 151 4.17 12.29 12.38
N ILE A 152 4.33 11.08 12.88
CA ILE A 152 4.19 9.85 12.13
C ILE A 152 2.80 9.28 12.39
N TYR A 153 2.11 8.86 11.32
CA TYR A 153 0.80 8.25 11.37
C TYR A 153 0.88 6.85 10.79
N PHE A 154 0.32 5.86 11.47
CA PHE A 154 0.39 4.46 11.05
C PHE A 154 -0.88 3.70 11.37
N THR A 155 -1.08 2.63 10.65
CA THR A 155 -2.17 1.68 10.84
C THR A 155 -1.67 0.45 11.60
N ASP A 156 -2.54 -0.17 12.41
CA ASP A 156 -2.23 -1.35 13.22
C ASP A 156 -3.37 -2.39 13.09
N PRO A 157 -3.47 -3.05 11.93
CA PRO A 157 -4.37 -4.18 11.72
C PRO A 157 -3.89 -5.43 12.47
N ILE A 158 -4.46 -6.61 12.12
CA ILE A 158 -4.01 -7.91 12.65
C ILE A 158 -3.63 -8.89 11.53
N SER A 159 -3.68 -8.48 10.27
CA SER A 159 -3.41 -9.35 9.10
C SER A 159 -2.09 -10.09 9.24
N ASP A 160 -1.05 -9.39 9.68
CA ASP A 160 0.34 -9.87 9.71
C ASP A 160 0.81 -10.25 11.11
N LEU A 161 -0.12 -10.25 12.09
CA LEU A 161 0.19 -10.72 13.42
C LEU A 161 0.53 -12.22 13.38
N PRO A 162 1.77 -12.64 13.78
CA PRO A 162 2.15 -14.04 13.78
C PRO A 162 1.17 -14.91 14.55
N LYS A 163 0.80 -16.07 13.97
CA LYS A 163 -0.23 -16.97 14.52
C LYS A 163 0.10 -17.52 15.91
N ASP A 164 1.37 -17.51 16.30
CA ASP A 164 1.88 -17.92 17.60
C ASP A 164 1.94 -16.77 18.60
N GLN A 165 1.67 -15.54 18.16
CA GLN A 165 1.61 -14.36 19.02
C GLN A 165 0.16 -14.00 19.38
N LYS A 166 -0.02 -13.54 20.60
CA LYS A 166 -1.33 -13.12 21.10
C LYS A 166 -1.56 -11.65 20.81
N GLN A 167 -2.74 -11.32 20.27
CA GLN A 167 -3.23 -9.94 20.24
C GLN A 167 -3.39 -9.42 21.68
N GLU A 168 -2.80 -8.26 21.98
CA GLU A 168 -2.87 -7.61 23.28
C GLU A 168 -3.86 -6.45 23.28
N LEU A 169 -3.88 -5.64 22.21
CA LEU A 169 -4.94 -4.66 21.97
C LEU A 169 -6.23 -5.38 21.56
N ASP A 170 -7.36 -5.03 22.15
CA ASP A 170 -8.68 -5.60 21.82
C ASP A 170 -9.38 -4.92 20.64
N PHE A 171 -8.61 -4.14 19.88
CA PHE A 171 -9.05 -3.40 18.70
C PHE A 171 -7.92 -3.32 17.68
N LYS A 172 -8.25 -2.89 16.47
CA LYS A 172 -7.35 -2.44 15.42
C LYS A 172 -7.43 -0.93 15.35
N GLY A 173 -6.33 -0.26 15.05
CA GLY A 173 -6.29 1.19 15.19
C GLY A 173 -5.53 1.93 14.12
N VAL A 174 -5.82 3.22 14.02
CA VAL A 174 -4.96 4.22 13.39
C VAL A 174 -4.33 5.04 14.49
N PHE A 175 -3.03 5.16 14.47
CA PHE A 175 -2.26 5.80 15.52
C PHE A 175 -1.46 6.99 15.00
N ARG A 176 -1.12 7.87 15.92
CA ARG A 176 -0.18 8.96 15.77
C ARG A 176 0.98 8.77 16.74
N LEU A 177 2.19 8.87 16.23
CA LEU A 177 3.42 8.96 17.01
C LEU A 177 3.95 10.39 16.91
N ASP A 178 3.85 11.10 18.01
CA ASP A 178 4.34 12.49 18.10
C ASP A 178 5.87 12.55 18.07
N THR A 179 6.40 13.71 17.71
CA THR A 179 7.86 13.95 17.65
C THR A 179 8.56 13.81 19.01
N ASN A 180 7.81 13.90 20.11
CA ASN A 180 8.30 13.66 21.48
C ASN A 180 8.25 12.17 21.90
N GLY A 181 7.77 11.27 21.02
CA GLY A 181 7.65 9.83 21.26
C GLY A 181 6.33 9.40 21.90
N GLU A 182 5.39 10.31 22.11
CA GLU A 182 4.05 9.95 22.61
C GLU A 182 3.22 9.29 21.52
N VAL A 183 2.57 8.16 21.85
CA VAL A 183 1.64 7.46 20.95
C VAL A 183 0.22 7.80 21.34
N ARG A 184 -0.60 8.16 20.35
CA ARG A 184 -2.02 8.46 20.52
C ARG A 184 -2.86 7.61 19.57
N LEU A 185 -3.93 7.04 20.08
CA LEU A 185 -4.96 6.41 19.25
C LEU A 185 -5.83 7.50 18.61
N LEU A 186 -5.97 7.45 17.29
CA LEU A 186 -6.80 8.38 16.52
C LEU A 186 -8.21 7.85 16.26
N THR A 187 -8.30 6.59 15.85
CA THR A 187 -9.57 5.89 15.64
C THR A 187 -9.40 4.38 15.71
N LYS A 188 -10.47 3.68 16.08
CA LYS A 188 -10.59 2.21 16.08
C LYS A 188 -11.87 1.73 15.39
N GLU A 189 -12.40 2.55 14.48
CA GLU A 189 -13.66 2.27 13.80
C GLU A 189 -13.51 1.35 12.58
N LEU A 190 -12.27 1.16 12.08
CA LEU A 190 -11.99 0.33 10.92
C LEU A 190 -11.87 -1.14 11.32
N SER A 191 -12.30 -2.01 10.40
CA SER A 191 -12.23 -3.47 10.59
C SER A 191 -10.85 -4.04 10.30
N GLU A 192 -10.15 -3.48 9.29
CA GLU A 192 -8.78 -3.82 8.92
C GLU A 192 -8.13 -2.58 8.28
N PRO A 193 -7.70 -1.58 9.10
CA PRO A 193 -7.05 -0.38 8.57
C PRO A 193 -5.72 -0.75 7.92
N ASN A 194 -5.47 -0.24 6.71
CA ASN A 194 -4.28 -0.51 5.95
C ASN A 194 -3.67 0.79 5.42
N GLY A 195 -3.74 1.10 4.14
CA GLY A 195 -3.15 2.29 3.57
C GLY A 195 -3.69 3.60 4.13
N LEU A 196 -2.83 4.61 4.23
CA LEU A 196 -3.22 5.94 4.68
C LEU A 196 -2.49 7.06 3.94
N ALA A 197 -3.16 8.20 3.76
CA ALA A 197 -2.58 9.38 3.12
C ALA A 197 -3.24 10.68 3.57
N PHE A 198 -2.46 11.76 3.64
CA PHE A 198 -2.99 13.11 3.86
C PHE A 198 -3.34 13.80 2.55
N SER A 199 -4.40 14.63 2.57
CA SER A 199 -4.66 15.59 1.51
C SER A 199 -3.54 16.63 1.44
N PRO A 200 -3.28 17.25 0.25
CA PRO A 200 -2.19 18.22 0.10
C PRO A 200 -2.32 19.48 0.97
N ASP A 201 -3.53 19.84 1.35
CA ASP A 201 -3.81 20.96 2.26
C ASP A 201 -3.75 20.56 3.74
N GLY A 202 -3.46 19.30 4.04
CA GLY A 202 -3.34 18.76 5.40
C GLY A 202 -4.65 18.69 6.18
N LYS A 203 -5.81 18.87 5.55
CA LYS A 203 -7.10 18.93 6.26
C LYS A 203 -7.83 17.59 6.32
N ASN A 204 -7.43 16.63 5.53
CA ASN A 204 -8.05 15.30 5.49
C ASN A 204 -6.99 14.22 5.66
N LEU A 205 -7.34 13.19 6.42
CA LEU A 205 -6.65 11.91 6.46
C LEU A 205 -7.55 10.87 5.79
N TYR A 206 -7.06 10.24 4.73
CA TYR A 206 -7.66 9.07 4.11
C TYR A 206 -7.09 7.82 4.76
N VAL A 207 -7.93 6.84 5.01
CA VAL A 207 -7.53 5.49 5.48
C VAL A 207 -8.44 4.48 4.81
N ASP A 208 -7.88 3.44 4.23
CA ASP A 208 -8.72 2.36 3.74
C ASP A 208 -8.98 1.28 4.79
N ASP A 209 -10.02 0.50 4.53
CA ASP A 209 -10.40 -0.69 5.27
C ASP A 209 -10.41 -1.86 4.28
N SER A 210 -9.33 -2.63 4.27
CA SER A 210 -9.16 -3.78 3.36
C SER A 210 -10.28 -4.81 3.52
N SER A 211 -10.78 -5.02 4.74
CA SER A 211 -11.87 -5.97 5.03
C SER A 211 -13.22 -5.47 4.52
N GLN A 212 -13.51 -4.17 4.65
CA GLN A 212 -14.76 -3.56 4.22
C GLN A 212 -14.70 -3.08 2.76
N ARG A 213 -13.53 -3.14 2.11
CA ARG A 213 -13.28 -2.71 0.72
C ARG A 213 -13.74 -1.28 0.46
N ASN A 214 -13.40 -0.38 1.37
CA ASN A 214 -13.73 1.04 1.25
C ASN A 214 -12.59 1.92 1.75
N ILE A 215 -12.66 3.19 1.35
CA ILE A 215 -11.79 4.25 1.81
C ILE A 215 -12.62 5.16 2.69
N ARG A 216 -12.13 5.46 3.88
CA ARG A 216 -12.70 6.48 4.75
C ARG A 216 -11.88 7.75 4.68
N VAL A 217 -12.53 8.89 4.86
CA VAL A 217 -11.87 10.17 5.02
C VAL A 217 -12.30 10.80 6.33
N TYR A 218 -11.34 11.34 7.05
CA TYR A 218 -11.50 12.02 8.32
C TYR A 218 -11.06 13.47 8.22
N ASP A 219 -11.83 14.38 8.82
CA ASP A 219 -11.38 15.75 9.00
C ASP A 219 -10.18 15.76 9.96
N PHE A 220 -9.02 16.26 9.52
CA PHE A 220 -7.83 16.36 10.34
C PHE A 220 -7.77 17.74 10.99
N ARG A 221 -7.67 17.79 12.32
CA ARG A 221 -7.69 19.02 13.11
C ARG A 221 -6.28 19.47 13.46
N ALA A 222 -6.13 20.78 13.72
CA ALA A 222 -4.85 21.38 14.08
C ALA A 222 -4.22 20.83 15.37
N ASP A 223 -5.02 20.23 16.26
CA ASP A 223 -4.55 19.54 17.47
C ASP A 223 -4.08 18.11 17.23
N GLY A 224 -4.11 17.67 15.97
CA GLY A 224 -3.72 16.32 15.54
C GLY A 224 -4.77 15.25 15.80
N THR A 225 -6.01 15.62 16.14
CA THR A 225 -7.14 14.70 16.30
C THR A 225 -7.94 14.56 15.00
N LEU A 226 -8.70 13.47 14.90
CA LEU A 226 -9.64 13.24 13.81
C LEU A 226 -11.06 13.66 14.19
N GLY A 227 -11.83 14.10 13.19
CA GLY A 227 -13.26 14.35 13.29
C GLY A 227 -14.01 13.73 12.12
N ASN A 228 -15.31 13.54 12.27
CA ASN A 228 -16.27 13.26 11.20
C ASN A 228 -15.80 12.23 10.15
N GLY A 229 -15.53 10.99 10.56
CA GLY A 229 -15.22 9.91 9.64
C GLY A 229 -16.41 9.58 8.71
N ARG A 230 -16.18 9.53 7.38
CA ARG A 230 -17.18 9.16 6.39
C ARG A 230 -16.57 8.28 5.29
N ILE A 231 -17.40 7.49 4.61
CA ILE A 231 -16.97 6.76 3.41
C ILE A 231 -16.63 7.78 2.32
N PHE A 232 -15.44 7.64 1.76
CA PHE A 232 -14.97 8.43 0.62
C PHE A 232 -15.21 7.70 -0.70
N GLY A 233 -14.93 6.38 -0.74
CA GLY A 233 -15.12 5.55 -1.91
C GLY A 233 -15.22 4.07 -1.53
N GLU A 234 -15.79 3.28 -2.43
CA GLU A 234 -15.89 1.82 -2.30
C GLU A 234 -15.19 1.16 -3.48
N GLU A 235 -14.42 0.11 -3.21
CA GLU A 235 -13.66 -0.66 -4.21
C GLU A 235 -14.17 -2.10 -4.29
N PRO A 236 -15.35 -2.32 -4.87
CA PRO A 236 -15.92 -3.66 -4.97
C PRO A 236 -15.06 -4.56 -5.86
N GLY A 237 -14.93 -5.81 -5.47
CA GLY A 237 -14.20 -6.84 -6.21
C GLY A 237 -14.52 -8.23 -5.72
N ALA A 238 -14.20 -9.24 -6.53
CA ALA A 238 -14.31 -10.64 -6.14
C ALA A 238 -13.19 -11.06 -5.19
N ASN A 239 -13.35 -12.21 -4.54
CA ASN A 239 -12.25 -12.80 -3.77
C ASN A 239 -11.10 -13.15 -4.70
N GLY A 240 -9.87 -12.77 -4.32
CA GLY A 240 -8.68 -12.94 -5.14
C GLY A 240 -8.35 -11.79 -6.09
N ASP A 241 -9.24 -10.81 -6.26
CA ASP A 241 -8.96 -9.64 -7.12
C ASP A 241 -8.06 -8.60 -6.43
N GLY A 242 -7.87 -8.71 -5.13
CA GLY A 242 -7.21 -7.73 -4.27
C GLY A 242 -8.20 -6.98 -3.40
N VAL A 243 -7.67 -6.12 -2.56
CA VAL A 243 -8.41 -5.26 -1.61
C VAL A 243 -7.78 -3.87 -1.65
N PRO A 244 -8.45 -2.82 -1.14
CA PRO A 244 -7.79 -1.55 -0.85
C PRO A 244 -6.59 -1.82 0.08
N ASP A 245 -5.44 -1.23 -0.26
CA ASP A 245 -4.16 -1.48 0.40
C ASP A 245 -3.38 -0.16 0.47
N GLY A 246 -2.23 0.00 -0.15
CA GLY A 246 -1.51 1.27 -0.10
C GLY A 246 -2.13 2.39 -0.94
N MET A 247 -1.95 3.63 -0.54
CA MET A 247 -2.49 4.80 -1.23
C MET A 247 -1.55 6.00 -1.26
N ARG A 248 -1.67 6.84 -2.28
CA ARG A 248 -0.95 8.14 -2.38
C ARG A 248 -1.85 9.20 -3.02
N VAL A 249 -1.56 10.45 -2.74
CA VAL A 249 -2.30 11.61 -3.25
C VAL A 249 -1.43 12.41 -4.21
N ASP A 250 -2.01 13.00 -5.26
CA ASP A 250 -1.31 13.97 -6.09
C ASP A 250 -1.50 15.42 -5.56
N ARG A 251 -0.75 16.38 -6.10
CA ARG A 251 -0.85 17.78 -5.68
C ARG A 251 -2.20 18.46 -5.94
N ALA A 252 -3.02 17.86 -6.79
CA ALA A 252 -4.39 18.34 -7.06
C ALA A 252 -5.42 17.70 -6.12
N GLY A 253 -5.01 16.80 -5.23
CA GLY A 253 -5.86 16.09 -4.27
C GLY A 253 -6.51 14.82 -4.84
N ASN A 254 -6.12 14.37 -6.04
CA ASN A 254 -6.62 13.09 -6.54
C ASN A 254 -5.94 11.95 -5.76
N LEU A 255 -6.75 10.98 -5.33
CA LEU A 255 -6.30 9.83 -4.56
C LEU A 255 -6.07 8.65 -5.50
N PHE A 256 -4.92 8.00 -5.35
CA PHE A 256 -4.52 6.79 -6.04
C PHE A 256 -4.44 5.69 -4.98
N VAL A 257 -5.24 4.64 -5.12
CA VAL A 257 -5.33 3.53 -4.16
C VAL A 257 -5.12 2.22 -4.91
N THR A 258 -4.32 1.33 -4.37
CA THR A 258 -4.28 -0.05 -4.86
C THR A 258 -5.55 -0.76 -4.43
N GLY A 259 -6.05 -1.64 -5.27
CA GLY A 259 -7.33 -2.30 -5.01
C GLY A 259 -7.60 -3.43 -5.98
N PRO A 260 -8.84 -3.88 -6.07
CA PRO A 260 -9.23 -4.98 -6.95
C PRO A 260 -8.81 -4.75 -8.40
N GLY A 261 -7.90 -5.61 -8.89
CA GLY A 261 -7.41 -5.62 -10.27
C GLY A 261 -6.35 -4.59 -10.60
N GLY A 262 -6.14 -3.52 -9.80
CA GLY A 262 -5.23 -2.47 -10.18
C GLY A 262 -5.24 -1.25 -9.26
N ILE A 263 -4.93 -0.08 -9.81
CA ILE A 263 -4.91 1.19 -9.09
C ILE A 263 -6.19 1.96 -9.44
N TRP A 264 -6.98 2.25 -8.43
CA TRP A 264 -8.19 3.06 -8.49
C TRP A 264 -7.85 4.52 -8.29
N ILE A 265 -8.38 5.38 -9.15
CA ILE A 265 -8.09 6.82 -9.13
C ILE A 265 -9.38 7.58 -8.84
N TRP A 266 -9.35 8.39 -7.79
CA TRP A 266 -10.49 9.15 -7.28
C TRP A 266 -10.20 10.65 -7.36
N ASP A 267 -11.19 11.48 -7.69
CA ASP A 267 -11.04 12.93 -7.53
C ASP A 267 -11.28 13.35 -6.06
N PRO A 268 -10.95 14.60 -5.67
CA PRO A 268 -11.11 15.06 -4.28
C PRO A 268 -12.55 15.00 -3.76
N GLU A 269 -13.53 14.94 -4.65
CA GLU A 269 -14.95 14.83 -4.33
C GLU A 269 -15.42 13.37 -4.14
N GLY A 270 -14.53 12.38 -4.33
CA GLY A 270 -14.84 10.95 -4.18
C GLY A 270 -15.47 10.32 -5.44
N HIS A 271 -15.31 10.92 -6.61
CA HIS A 271 -15.74 10.29 -7.85
C HIS A 271 -14.64 9.38 -8.41
N HIS A 272 -14.95 8.13 -8.68
CA HIS A 272 -14.05 7.18 -9.32
C HIS A 272 -13.80 7.57 -10.78
N LEU A 273 -12.58 8.02 -11.06
CA LEU A 273 -12.17 8.50 -12.39
C LEU A 273 -11.82 7.37 -13.36
N GLY A 274 -11.36 6.24 -12.83
CA GLY A 274 -10.96 5.06 -13.60
C GLY A 274 -9.92 4.23 -12.89
N THR A 275 -9.55 3.09 -13.49
CA THR A 275 -8.62 2.12 -12.92
C THR A 275 -7.48 1.82 -13.89
N VAL A 276 -6.26 1.76 -13.39
CA VAL A 276 -5.10 1.21 -14.09
C VAL A 276 -4.98 -0.25 -13.70
N LEU A 277 -5.37 -1.17 -14.58
CA LEU A 277 -5.21 -2.61 -14.34
C LEU A 277 -3.74 -3.02 -14.47
N LEU A 278 -3.31 -3.95 -13.61
CA LEU A 278 -1.94 -4.45 -13.57
C LEU A 278 -1.85 -5.97 -13.81
N PRO A 279 -0.70 -6.45 -14.34
CA PRO A 279 -0.48 -7.89 -14.55
C PRO A 279 -0.27 -8.67 -13.25
N GLU A 280 0.11 -8.00 -12.17
CA GLU A 280 0.21 -8.55 -10.80
C GLU A 280 -0.68 -7.71 -9.88
N GLN A 281 -1.11 -8.28 -8.75
CA GLN A 281 -1.89 -7.53 -7.77
C GLN A 281 -1.01 -6.46 -7.14
N PRO A 282 -1.39 -5.17 -7.24
CA PRO A 282 -0.66 -4.11 -6.55
C PRO A 282 -0.93 -4.16 -5.05
N ALA A 283 0.08 -3.80 -4.27
CA ALA A 283 0.02 -3.65 -2.84
C ALA A 283 0.16 -2.17 -2.43
N ASN A 284 1.20 -1.47 -2.89
CA ASN A 284 1.42 -0.08 -2.47
C ASN A 284 2.01 0.79 -3.59
N LEU A 285 2.13 2.10 -3.34
CA LEU A 285 2.51 3.12 -4.32
C LEU A 285 3.52 4.11 -3.74
N ALA A 286 4.36 4.69 -4.61
CA ALA A 286 5.15 5.88 -4.29
C ALA A 286 5.26 6.81 -5.48
N TRP A 287 5.24 8.10 -5.23
CA TRP A 287 5.66 9.09 -6.23
C TRP A 287 7.18 9.17 -6.26
N GLY A 288 7.74 9.31 -7.44
CA GLY A 288 9.18 9.41 -7.61
C GLY A 288 9.62 10.13 -8.88
N ASP A 289 10.91 9.96 -9.21
CA ASP A 289 11.71 10.75 -10.14
C ASP A 289 11.86 12.21 -9.69
N THR A 290 12.70 12.96 -10.38
CA THR A 290 13.00 14.37 -10.03
C THR A 290 11.80 15.31 -10.24
N ASP A 291 10.85 14.92 -11.08
CA ASP A 291 9.64 15.69 -11.37
C ASP A 291 8.40 15.22 -10.58
N TRP A 292 8.54 14.14 -9.78
CA TRP A 292 7.46 13.53 -9.00
C TRP A 292 6.23 13.15 -9.82
N LYS A 293 6.43 12.79 -11.10
CA LYS A 293 5.37 12.37 -12.02
C LYS A 293 5.40 10.89 -12.37
N THR A 294 6.30 10.15 -11.77
CA THR A 294 6.34 8.70 -11.90
C THR A 294 5.73 8.05 -10.69
N LEU A 295 4.77 7.20 -10.92
CA LEU A 295 4.19 6.34 -9.90
C LEU A 295 4.95 5.02 -9.91
N TYR A 296 5.65 4.71 -8.83
CA TYR A 296 6.26 3.41 -8.56
C TYR A 296 5.25 2.55 -7.82
N ILE A 297 5.15 1.29 -8.19
CA ILE A 297 4.07 0.40 -7.76
C ILE A 297 4.69 -0.92 -7.36
N THR A 298 4.55 -1.28 -6.10
CA THR A 298 4.80 -2.63 -5.62
C THR A 298 3.61 -3.51 -5.97
N ALA A 299 3.87 -4.68 -6.54
CA ALA A 299 2.81 -5.59 -6.96
C ALA A 299 3.32 -7.03 -6.86
N THR A 300 2.77 -7.78 -5.96
CA THR A 300 3.12 -9.15 -5.57
C THR A 300 4.64 -9.40 -5.59
N THR A 301 5.23 -9.77 -6.75
CA THR A 301 6.64 -10.17 -6.82
C THR A 301 7.55 -9.15 -7.49
N ALA A 302 7.04 -7.94 -7.78
CA ALA A 302 7.71 -7.00 -8.65
C ALA A 302 7.49 -5.52 -8.28
N LEU A 303 8.44 -4.70 -8.71
CA LEU A 303 8.31 -3.25 -8.76
C LEU A 303 8.04 -2.81 -10.19
N TYR A 304 6.99 -2.02 -10.37
CA TYR A 304 6.63 -1.38 -11.64
C TYR A 304 6.76 0.13 -11.55
N LYS A 305 6.80 0.79 -12.70
CA LYS A 305 6.61 2.24 -12.81
C LYS A 305 5.64 2.61 -13.91
N LEU A 306 4.92 3.70 -13.70
CA LEU A 306 3.97 4.30 -14.62
C LEU A 306 4.18 5.81 -14.66
N LYS A 307 4.46 6.37 -15.84
CA LYS A 307 4.55 7.82 -15.99
C LYS A 307 3.16 8.44 -16.04
N THR A 308 2.97 9.52 -15.29
CA THR A 308 1.71 10.26 -15.19
C THR A 308 1.84 11.68 -15.73
N ASN A 309 0.70 12.35 -15.95
CA ASN A 309 0.65 13.79 -16.27
C ASN A 309 0.57 14.67 -15.03
N THR A 310 0.22 14.09 -13.88
CA THR A 310 0.10 14.81 -12.61
C THR A 310 1.39 14.73 -11.80
N THR A 311 1.54 15.61 -10.82
CA THR A 311 2.68 15.61 -9.89
C THR A 311 2.21 15.09 -8.53
N GLY A 312 2.93 14.13 -7.99
CA GLY A 312 2.66 13.57 -6.68
C GLY A 312 2.79 14.59 -5.54
N PHE A 313 2.00 14.40 -4.52
CA PHE A 313 2.19 15.07 -3.24
C PHE A 313 3.03 14.17 -2.33
N VAL A 314 4.10 14.73 -1.77
CA VAL A 314 5.07 14.03 -0.93
C VAL A 314 5.13 14.74 0.42
N PRO A 315 4.45 14.22 1.45
CA PRO A 315 4.23 14.94 2.71
C PRO A 315 5.52 15.37 3.42
N TYR A 316 6.54 14.51 3.48
CA TYR A 316 7.81 14.80 4.14
C TYR A 316 8.67 15.85 3.41
N LEU A 317 8.28 16.27 2.21
CA LEU A 317 8.91 17.39 1.47
C LEU A 317 8.05 18.66 1.51
N ALA A 318 6.81 18.59 1.98
CA ALA A 318 5.94 19.75 2.12
C ALA A 318 6.38 20.57 3.34
N LYS A 319 6.86 21.77 3.10
CA LYS A 319 7.17 22.79 4.12
C LYS A 319 6.12 23.87 4.12
#